data_bcf28bd3ce3e3dc092696b147292b16b
#
_entry.id   bcf28bd3ce3e3dc092696b147292b16b
#
_cell.length_a   1.000
_cell.length_b   1.000
_cell.length_c   1.000
_cell.angle_alpha   90.00
_cell.angle_beta   90.00
_cell.angle_gamma   90.00
#
_symmetry.space_group_name_H-M   'P 1'
#
loop_
_entity.id
_entity.type
_entity.pdbx_description
1 polymer ?
#
loop_
_entity_poly.entity_id
_entity_poly.type
_entity_poly.pdbx_seq_one_letter_code
_entity_poly.pdbx_strand_id
1 'polypeptide(L)'
;MIKYGGMAVMAEDVRVSLAFYRDILGLELLMDNGNEHVMFKCGVALWKRDAAHKLIFGSVCDGSSTMFELFFESDSINEDYERLSVAAKVVNPLEEQPWGQLTFRIADPDGHLIEIGEKLSDSIKRMRTSGMTDDEISIRTHVAKDMLDSL
;
A
#
# COMPACT_ATOMS: atom_id res chain seq x y z
N MET A 1 -5.68 25.10 9.24
CA MET A 1 -6.14 23.68 9.21
C MET A 1 -5.04 22.84 8.57
N ILE A 2 -4.59 21.77 9.24
CA ILE A 2 -3.58 20.84 8.70
C ILE A 2 -4.34 19.78 7.88
N LYS A 3 -3.82 19.47 6.67
CA LYS A 3 -4.37 18.42 5.79
C LYS A 3 -3.26 17.45 5.42
N TYR A 4 -3.62 16.18 5.25
CA TYR A 4 -2.67 15.17 4.74
C TYR A 4 -2.21 15.58 3.32
N GLY A 5 -0.90 15.59 3.11
CA GLY A 5 -0.29 16.00 1.84
C GLY A 5 0.40 14.87 1.08
N GLY A 6 0.67 13.75 1.75
CA GLY A 6 1.36 12.61 1.15
C GLY A 6 2.39 11.98 2.08
N MET A 7 3.04 10.93 1.59
CA MET A 7 4.09 10.17 2.26
C MET A 7 5.33 10.12 1.38
N ALA A 8 6.52 10.28 1.94
CA ALA A 8 7.77 10.05 1.24
C ALA A 8 8.42 8.72 1.67
N VAL A 9 8.72 7.88 0.71
CA VAL A 9 9.48 6.64 0.84
C VAL A 9 10.94 6.94 0.50
N MET A 10 11.86 6.57 1.38
CA MET A 10 13.28 6.83 1.19
C MET A 10 13.89 5.70 0.36
N ALA A 11 14.22 5.97 -0.90
CA ALA A 11 14.76 5.01 -1.85
C ALA A 11 16.29 5.11 -1.94
N GLU A 12 16.96 3.97 -2.01
CA GLU A 12 18.40 3.93 -2.28
C GLU A 12 18.69 4.35 -3.72
N ASP A 13 17.90 3.82 -4.68
CA ASP A 13 17.90 4.25 -6.07
C ASP A 13 16.47 4.60 -6.53
N VAL A 14 16.23 5.91 -6.70
CA VAL A 14 14.91 6.42 -7.09
C VAL A 14 14.45 5.89 -8.44
N ARG A 15 15.38 5.59 -9.39
CA ARG A 15 15.00 5.04 -10.70
C ARG A 15 14.53 3.59 -10.62
N VAL A 16 15.17 2.78 -9.77
CA VAL A 16 14.76 1.38 -9.51
C VAL A 16 13.38 1.38 -8.84
N SER A 17 13.22 2.18 -7.80
CA SER A 17 11.94 2.29 -7.10
C SER A 17 10.85 2.91 -8.00
N LEU A 18 11.17 3.92 -8.84
CA LEU A 18 10.22 4.47 -9.81
C LEU A 18 9.69 3.39 -10.76
N ALA A 19 10.57 2.56 -11.31
CA ALA A 19 10.15 1.47 -12.19
C ALA A 19 9.21 0.51 -11.46
N PHE A 20 9.48 0.17 -10.20
CA PHE A 20 8.61 -0.66 -9.38
C PHE A 20 7.22 -0.02 -9.16
N TYR A 21 7.19 1.20 -8.65
CA TYR A 21 5.93 1.87 -8.30
C TYR A 21 5.10 2.23 -9.54
N ARG A 22 5.74 2.68 -10.62
CA ARG A 22 5.06 3.03 -11.87
C ARG A 22 4.68 1.81 -12.71
N ASP A 23 5.65 0.91 -12.98
CA ASP A 23 5.48 -0.11 -14.01
C ASP A 23 4.90 -1.41 -13.43
N ILE A 24 5.17 -1.73 -12.15
CA ILE A 24 4.67 -2.93 -11.48
C ILE A 24 3.38 -2.64 -10.72
N LEU A 25 3.36 -1.60 -9.87
CA LEU A 25 2.14 -1.21 -9.13
C LEU A 25 1.16 -0.37 -9.96
N GLY A 26 1.61 0.25 -11.05
CA GLY A 26 0.74 1.05 -11.94
C GLY A 26 0.43 2.44 -11.42
N LEU A 27 1.25 3.01 -10.53
CA LEU A 27 0.98 4.35 -9.99
C LEU A 27 1.23 5.43 -11.05
N GLU A 28 0.29 6.37 -11.18
CA GLU A 28 0.42 7.50 -12.07
C GLU A 28 1.41 8.54 -11.54
N LEU A 29 2.42 8.85 -12.37
CA LEU A 29 3.43 9.84 -12.06
C LEU A 29 2.83 11.26 -12.08
N LEU A 30 3.15 12.08 -11.08
CA LEU A 30 2.83 13.50 -11.02
C LEU A 30 4.05 14.38 -11.32
N MET A 31 5.21 14.04 -10.75
CA MET A 31 6.44 14.83 -10.87
C MET A 31 7.66 13.91 -10.92
N ASP A 32 8.62 14.26 -11.77
CA ASP A 32 9.90 13.54 -11.90
C ASP A 32 11.07 14.53 -11.85
N ASN A 33 11.84 14.49 -10.78
CA ASN A 33 13.08 15.24 -10.59
C ASN A 33 14.31 14.32 -10.65
N GLY A 34 14.40 13.50 -11.69
CA GLY A 34 15.54 12.62 -11.89
C GLY A 34 15.72 11.59 -10.78
N ASN A 35 16.98 11.32 -10.39
CA ASN A 35 17.28 10.37 -9.32
C ASN A 35 17.24 11.00 -7.91
N GLU A 36 16.63 12.16 -7.77
CA GLU A 36 16.52 12.85 -6.48
C GLU A 36 15.16 12.64 -5.82
N HIS A 37 14.09 12.90 -6.59
CA HIS A 37 12.74 12.91 -6.05
C HIS A 37 11.71 12.70 -7.15
N VAL A 38 10.73 11.82 -6.92
CA VAL A 38 9.55 11.66 -7.77
C VAL A 38 8.29 11.65 -6.90
N MET A 39 7.15 12.04 -7.47
CA MET A 39 5.88 12.03 -6.78
C MET A 39 4.79 11.43 -7.67
N PHE A 40 3.93 10.63 -7.08
CA PHE A 40 2.76 10.04 -7.72
C PHE A 40 1.48 10.80 -7.34
N LYS A 41 0.46 10.74 -8.22
CA LYS A 41 -0.82 11.42 -8.00
C LYS A 41 -1.56 10.96 -6.72
N CYS A 42 -1.33 9.74 -6.29
CA CYS A 42 -1.91 9.18 -5.06
C CYS A 42 -1.32 9.76 -3.77
N GLY A 43 -0.27 10.60 -3.86
CA GLY A 43 0.39 11.21 -2.70
C GLY A 43 1.60 10.43 -2.17
N VAL A 44 1.98 9.32 -2.81
CA VAL A 44 3.26 8.65 -2.54
C VAL A 44 4.37 9.40 -3.27
N ALA A 45 5.48 9.64 -2.60
CA ALA A 45 6.70 10.18 -3.19
C ALA A 45 7.88 9.24 -2.92
N LEU A 46 8.84 9.21 -3.85
CA LEU A 46 10.14 8.57 -3.63
C LEU A 46 11.18 9.67 -3.49
N TRP A 47 12.03 9.58 -2.48
CA TRP A 47 13.09 10.53 -2.24
C TRP A 47 14.41 9.81 -2.06
N LYS A 48 15.47 10.29 -2.72
CA LYS A 48 16.82 9.72 -2.58
C LYS A 48 17.20 9.73 -1.10
N ARG A 49 17.39 8.52 -0.51
CA ARG A 49 17.59 8.34 0.93
C ARG A 49 18.72 9.23 1.47
N ASP A 50 19.89 9.16 0.85
CA ASP A 50 21.07 9.89 1.35
C ASP A 50 20.89 11.42 1.31
N ALA A 51 20.20 11.93 0.26
CA ALA A 51 19.90 13.35 0.15
C ALA A 51 18.87 13.78 1.19
N ALA A 52 17.80 12.99 1.35
CA ALA A 52 16.76 13.22 2.35
C ALA A 52 17.33 13.18 3.78
N HIS A 53 18.09 12.14 4.11
CA HIS A 53 18.68 11.98 5.45
C HIS A 53 19.66 13.13 5.78
N LYS A 54 20.51 13.53 4.84
CA LYS A 54 21.42 14.67 5.06
C LYS A 54 20.67 15.96 5.31
N LEU A 55 19.58 16.19 4.55
CA LEU A 55 18.76 17.39 4.71
C LEU A 55 17.99 17.42 6.03
N ILE A 56 17.41 16.28 6.44
CA ILE A 56 16.54 16.18 7.63
C ILE A 56 17.36 16.00 8.91
N PHE A 57 18.38 15.14 8.89
CA PHE A 57 19.10 14.70 10.09
C PHE A 57 20.57 15.14 10.14
N GLY A 58 21.08 15.80 9.09
CA GLY A 58 22.49 16.21 8.97
C GLY A 58 23.45 15.09 8.59
N SER A 59 23.03 13.83 8.63
CA SER A 59 23.84 12.65 8.29
C SER A 59 22.93 11.53 7.74
N VAL A 60 23.55 10.57 7.02
CA VAL A 60 22.86 9.36 6.60
C VAL A 60 22.61 8.46 7.80
N CYS A 61 21.35 8.05 8.01
CA CYS A 61 20.98 7.12 9.06
C CYS A 61 20.93 5.69 8.50
N ASP A 62 21.54 4.74 9.22
CA ASP A 62 21.38 3.32 8.91
C ASP A 62 20.10 2.79 9.56
N GLY A 63 19.34 2.00 8.80
CA GLY A 63 18.18 1.28 9.32
C GLY A 63 17.15 0.97 8.25
N SER A 64 16.70 -0.29 8.23
CA SER A 64 15.45 -0.67 7.57
C SER A 64 14.31 -0.36 8.53
N SER A 65 13.30 0.37 8.10
CA SER A 65 12.11 0.62 8.91
C SER A 65 10.98 -0.31 8.46
N THR A 66 10.59 -1.23 9.34
CA THR A 66 9.36 -2.03 9.21
C THR A 66 8.23 -1.45 10.08
N MET A 67 8.36 -0.18 10.48
CA MET A 67 7.42 0.47 11.40
C MET A 67 6.19 1.05 10.71
N PHE A 68 6.08 0.93 9.40
CA PHE A 68 4.91 1.34 8.62
C PHE A 68 4.73 0.41 7.42
N GLU A 69 3.54 0.41 6.86
CA GLU A 69 3.25 -0.20 5.56
C GLU A 69 2.48 0.80 4.68
N LEU A 70 2.67 0.67 3.38
CA LEU A 70 1.85 1.36 2.39
C LEU A 70 0.67 0.45 2.08
N PHE A 71 -0.55 0.95 2.30
CA PHE A 71 -1.77 0.23 1.97
C PHE A 71 -2.35 0.73 0.66
N PHE A 72 -2.66 -0.20 -0.25
CA PHE A 72 -3.38 0.04 -1.50
C PHE A 72 -4.58 -0.88 -1.61
N GLU A 73 -5.68 -0.36 -2.13
CA GLU A 73 -6.85 -1.17 -2.45
C GLU A 73 -6.78 -1.70 -3.89
N SER A 74 -7.24 -2.93 -4.07
CA SER A 74 -7.36 -3.60 -5.36
C SER A 74 -8.82 -3.76 -5.77
N ASP A 75 -9.11 -3.50 -7.04
CA ASP A 75 -10.39 -3.83 -7.67
C ASP A 75 -10.51 -5.32 -8.03
N SER A 76 -9.38 -6.04 -8.10
CA SER A 76 -9.30 -7.43 -8.56
C SER A 76 -8.18 -8.18 -7.81
N ILE A 77 -8.38 -8.40 -6.51
CA ILE A 77 -7.34 -8.88 -5.59
C ILE A 77 -6.64 -10.18 -6.04
N ASN A 78 -7.38 -11.13 -6.62
CA ASN A 78 -6.80 -12.39 -7.09
C ASN A 78 -5.89 -12.17 -8.31
N GLU A 79 -6.33 -11.39 -9.30
CA GLU A 79 -5.55 -11.06 -10.50
C GLU A 79 -4.31 -10.26 -10.14
N ASP A 80 -4.43 -9.31 -9.22
CA ASP A 80 -3.30 -8.53 -8.72
C ASP A 80 -2.32 -9.40 -7.95
N TYR A 81 -2.78 -10.35 -7.15
CA TYR A 81 -1.90 -11.30 -6.48
C TYR A 81 -1.14 -12.17 -7.48
N GLU A 82 -1.81 -12.75 -8.49
CA GLU A 82 -1.15 -13.54 -9.53
C GLU A 82 -0.07 -12.74 -10.25
N ARG A 83 -0.37 -11.50 -10.62
CA ARG A 83 0.56 -10.61 -11.32
C ARG A 83 1.72 -10.15 -10.42
N LEU A 84 1.43 -9.69 -9.21
CA LEU A 84 2.42 -9.08 -8.33
C LEU A 84 3.30 -10.12 -7.62
N SER A 85 2.80 -11.33 -7.35
CA SER A 85 3.58 -12.39 -6.71
C SER A 85 4.77 -12.89 -7.55
N VAL A 86 4.72 -12.71 -8.86
CA VAL A 86 5.84 -13.06 -9.76
C VAL A 86 6.77 -11.87 -10.03
N ALA A 87 6.29 -10.64 -9.79
CA ALA A 87 7.03 -9.41 -10.08
C ALA A 87 7.74 -8.80 -8.86
N ALA A 88 7.33 -9.19 -7.65
CA ALA A 88 7.83 -8.63 -6.39
C ALA A 88 8.07 -9.74 -5.34
N LYS A 89 8.86 -9.42 -4.32
CA LYS A 89 9.07 -10.34 -3.19
C LYS A 89 7.81 -10.41 -2.33
N VAL A 90 7.15 -11.56 -2.32
CA VAL A 90 6.02 -11.82 -1.42
C VAL A 90 6.52 -11.94 0.02
N VAL A 91 5.90 -11.17 0.92
CA VAL A 91 6.14 -11.19 2.37
C VAL A 91 5.07 -12.05 3.06
N ASN A 92 3.78 -11.79 2.73
CA ASN A 92 2.66 -12.63 3.14
C ASN A 92 1.83 -13.00 1.90
N PRO A 93 1.46 -14.27 1.73
CA PRO A 93 0.60 -14.68 0.62
C PRO A 93 -0.81 -14.11 0.75
N LEU A 94 -1.60 -14.22 -0.32
CA LEU A 94 -3.01 -13.83 -0.30
C LEU A 94 -3.77 -14.73 0.68
N GLU A 95 -4.39 -14.10 1.66
CA GLU A 95 -5.21 -14.78 2.68
C GLU A 95 -6.31 -13.86 3.22
N GLU A 96 -7.36 -14.47 3.76
CA GLU A 96 -8.41 -13.71 4.43
C GLU A 96 -7.97 -13.35 5.85
N GLN A 97 -8.01 -12.05 6.16
CA GLN A 97 -7.64 -11.52 7.46
C GLN A 97 -8.77 -11.72 8.50
N PRO A 98 -8.47 -11.64 9.79
CA PRO A 98 -9.50 -11.76 10.84
C PRO A 98 -10.68 -10.81 10.67
N TRP A 99 -10.45 -9.62 10.13
CA TRP A 99 -11.49 -8.63 9.85
C TRP A 99 -12.24 -8.85 8.53
N GLY A 100 -11.93 -9.92 7.80
CA GLY A 100 -12.68 -10.40 6.65
C GLY A 100 -12.16 -9.97 5.27
N GLN A 101 -11.23 -9.01 5.17
CA GLN A 101 -10.63 -8.66 3.88
C GLN A 101 -9.61 -9.69 3.41
N LEU A 102 -9.57 -9.96 2.11
CA LEU A 102 -8.46 -10.63 1.46
C LEU A 102 -7.31 -9.63 1.32
N THR A 103 -6.13 -9.97 1.81
CA THR A 103 -4.93 -9.16 1.65
C THR A 103 -3.70 -10.01 1.35
N PHE A 104 -2.69 -9.39 0.75
CA PHE A 104 -1.33 -9.93 0.66
C PHE A 104 -0.32 -8.81 0.85
N ARG A 105 0.92 -9.18 1.21
CA ARG A 105 1.99 -8.22 1.37
C ARG A 105 3.19 -8.55 0.49
N ILE A 106 3.76 -7.50 -0.11
CA ILE A 106 4.98 -7.56 -0.90
C ILE A 106 5.98 -6.54 -0.37
N ALA A 107 7.25 -6.70 -0.75
CA ALA A 107 8.29 -5.72 -0.49
C ALA A 107 8.65 -4.98 -1.77
N ASP A 108 8.89 -3.68 -1.67
CA ASP A 108 9.50 -2.89 -2.73
C ASP A 108 11.01 -3.19 -2.86
N PRO A 109 11.75 -2.62 -3.85
CA PRO A 109 13.18 -2.87 -4.02
C PRO A 109 14.05 -2.52 -2.80
N ASP A 110 13.62 -1.59 -1.96
CA ASP A 110 14.32 -1.17 -0.74
C ASP A 110 13.83 -1.92 0.52
N GLY A 111 12.85 -2.80 0.37
CA GLY A 111 12.31 -3.63 1.45
C GLY A 111 11.17 -2.97 2.23
N HIS A 112 10.59 -1.89 1.74
CA HIS A 112 9.41 -1.30 2.36
C HIS A 112 8.20 -2.21 2.18
N LEU A 113 7.41 -2.34 3.24
CA LEU A 113 6.22 -3.19 3.24
C LEU A 113 5.06 -2.52 2.52
N ILE A 114 4.45 -3.26 1.61
CA ILE A 114 3.27 -2.85 0.85
C ILE A 114 2.19 -3.90 1.05
N GLU A 115 1.07 -3.50 1.65
CA GLU A 115 -0.14 -4.30 1.72
C GLU A 115 -1.06 -3.95 0.55
N ILE A 116 -1.55 -4.97 -0.13
CA ILE A 116 -2.63 -4.86 -1.11
C ILE A 116 -3.83 -5.60 -0.54
N GLY A 117 -4.96 -4.91 -0.42
CA GLY A 117 -6.21 -5.46 0.09
C GLY A 117 -7.36 -5.33 -0.90
N GLU A 118 -8.31 -6.24 -0.84
CA GLU A 118 -9.59 -6.05 -1.52
C GLU A 118 -10.30 -4.81 -0.94
N LYS A 119 -11.13 -4.14 -1.73
CA LYS A 119 -11.97 -3.06 -1.20
C LYS A 119 -12.85 -3.58 -0.08
N LEU A 120 -12.97 -2.77 0.98
CA LEU A 120 -13.82 -3.13 2.12
C LEU A 120 -15.28 -3.39 1.70
N SER A 121 -15.80 -2.62 0.72
CA SER A 121 -17.12 -2.84 0.13
C SER A 121 -17.27 -4.21 -0.53
N ASP A 122 -16.22 -4.72 -1.19
CA ASP A 122 -16.27 -6.02 -1.86
C ASP A 122 -16.16 -7.17 -0.85
N SER A 123 -15.36 -7.00 0.19
CA SER A 123 -15.31 -7.88 1.35
C SER A 123 -16.68 -8.01 2.03
N ILE A 124 -17.36 -6.90 2.27
CA ILE A 124 -18.72 -6.88 2.84
C ILE A 124 -19.71 -7.62 1.95
N LYS A 125 -19.71 -7.36 0.62
CA LYS A 125 -20.55 -8.08 -0.34
C LYS A 125 -20.28 -9.58 -0.32
N ARG A 126 -19.00 -9.97 -0.27
CA ARG A 126 -18.58 -11.38 -0.21
C ARG A 126 -19.09 -12.04 1.08
N MET A 127 -18.96 -11.39 2.22
CA MET A 127 -19.47 -11.89 3.52
C MET A 127 -21.00 -12.02 3.52
N ARG A 128 -21.75 -11.03 2.99
CA ARG A 128 -23.22 -11.14 2.82
C ARG A 128 -23.60 -12.32 1.92
N THR A 129 -22.88 -12.51 0.81
CA THR A 129 -23.12 -13.63 -0.12
C THR A 129 -22.86 -14.99 0.54
N SER A 130 -21.93 -15.06 1.50
CA SER A 130 -21.65 -16.26 2.30
C SER A 130 -22.70 -16.54 3.40
N GLY A 131 -23.68 -15.65 3.57
CA GLY A 131 -24.78 -15.78 4.51
C GLY A 131 -24.59 -15.10 5.84
N MET A 132 -23.53 -14.29 6.02
CA MET A 132 -23.33 -13.51 7.25
C MET A 132 -24.36 -12.38 7.33
N THR A 133 -24.88 -12.17 8.54
CA THR A 133 -25.75 -11.02 8.84
C THR A 133 -24.94 -9.73 8.97
N ASP A 134 -25.60 -8.57 8.82
CA ASP A 134 -24.94 -7.27 9.01
C ASP A 134 -24.39 -7.06 10.42
N ASP A 135 -25.00 -7.68 11.43
CA ASP A 135 -24.48 -7.65 12.79
C ASP A 135 -23.15 -8.42 12.92
N GLU A 136 -23.07 -9.60 12.32
CA GLU A 136 -21.84 -10.40 12.29
C GLU A 136 -20.75 -9.71 11.47
N ILE A 137 -21.10 -9.09 10.35
CA ILE A 137 -20.17 -8.31 9.50
C ILE A 137 -19.65 -7.09 10.26
N SER A 138 -20.53 -6.33 10.94
CA SER A 138 -20.15 -5.18 11.75
C SER A 138 -19.16 -5.58 12.87
N ILE A 139 -19.44 -6.68 13.56
CA ILE A 139 -18.54 -7.21 14.61
C ILE A 139 -17.17 -7.60 14.00
N ARG A 140 -17.19 -8.28 12.86
CA ARG A 140 -15.97 -8.79 12.22
C ARG A 140 -15.10 -7.69 11.64
N THR A 141 -15.71 -6.74 10.93
CA THR A 141 -15.01 -5.64 10.23
C THR A 141 -14.70 -4.45 11.13
N HIS A 142 -15.34 -4.37 12.30
CA HIS A 142 -15.36 -3.20 13.18
C HIS A 142 -15.97 -1.93 12.54
N VAL A 143 -16.69 -2.09 11.42
CA VAL A 143 -17.46 -1.03 10.78
C VAL A 143 -18.84 -0.94 11.43
N ALA A 144 -19.28 0.26 11.75
CA ALA A 144 -20.62 0.47 12.29
C ALA A 144 -21.68 0.00 11.27
N LYS A 145 -22.72 -0.69 11.77
CA LYS A 145 -23.73 -1.34 10.92
C LYS A 145 -24.43 -0.37 9.96
N ASP A 146 -24.71 0.84 10.42
CA ASP A 146 -25.33 1.90 9.62
C ASP A 146 -24.41 2.47 8.51
N MET A 147 -23.13 2.16 8.56
CA MET A 147 -22.15 2.56 7.56
C MET A 147 -21.89 1.48 6.50
N LEU A 148 -22.32 0.23 6.72
CA LEU A 148 -22.02 -0.90 5.79
C LEU A 148 -22.54 -0.68 4.36
N ASP A 149 -23.64 0.06 4.19
CA ASP A 149 -24.22 0.35 2.88
C ASP A 149 -23.66 1.62 2.22
N SER A 150 -22.84 2.39 2.94
CA SER A 150 -22.22 3.63 2.43
C SER A 150 -20.79 3.47 1.91
N LEU A 151 -20.25 2.25 1.99
CA LEU A 151 -18.88 1.89 1.59
C LEU A 151 -18.80 1.28 0.16
#